data_968e7deaebc17c3ceb4324797c38c939
#
_entry.id   968e7deaebc17c3ceb4324797c38c939
#
_cell.length_a   1.000
_cell.length_b   1.000
_cell.length_c   1.000
_cell.angle_alpha   90.00
_cell.angle_beta   90.00
_cell.angle_gamma   90.00
#
_symmetry.space_group_name_H-M   'P 1'
#
loop_
_entity.id
_entity.type
_entity.pdbx_description
1 polymer ?
#
loop_
_entity_poly.entity_id
_entity_poly.type
_entity_poly.pdbx_seq_one_letter_code
_entity_poly.pdbx_strand_id
1 'polypeptide(L)'
;MRAVLLRLAGFTGLPLVSILTPFLLIPIVSRVAGEGGWSTVVSGQAIGAFGGAVIAWSWNTLGPVEIAQNPSPQHRAEVYRQSLRTRLVLSALVFPFVFILAWQLAAPDHRLDGAAMSLTTAVAGLSPAWYCIGAGKPALLATFDALPRVAATIVAVPVILLTTHIWLYGIILLASVGVSLVIFHRIVVPERGKTFASRGGTWQYLRQHFGPAAISLSGTTYAATPVPIGQAFVPNAVMAGFSSADTVYRFGLFSVMALGNTFQGWTLEPQDASPKKRHTAAIVSHLALGLAGAAFLAILGPLATEIIMGSVNKAGQLTCALYGLSFLFISASTPFIRNLLLPQGRQRLILVWTLISAVIGIALMVLAATRGWADGIALAMALSEAILFLGLLMPGLRLLRKA
;
A
#
# COMPACT_ATOMS: atom_id res chain seq x y z
N MET A 1 20.67 -24.80 2.77
CA MET A 1 19.37 -24.70 3.44
C MET A 1 19.33 -23.56 4.46
N ARG A 2 20.22 -23.46 5.47
CA ARG A 2 20.24 -22.38 6.47
C ARG A 2 20.36 -20.98 5.86
N ALA A 3 21.19 -20.77 4.82
CA ALA A 3 21.33 -19.49 4.13
C ALA A 3 20.06 -19.08 3.33
N VAL A 4 19.33 -20.03 2.77
CA VAL A 4 18.07 -19.79 2.08
C VAL A 4 16.97 -19.42 3.08
N LEU A 5 16.89 -20.13 4.22
CA LEU A 5 15.96 -19.81 5.30
C LEU A 5 16.22 -18.43 5.91
N LEU A 6 17.49 -18.05 6.11
CA LEU A 6 17.86 -16.73 6.62
C LEU A 6 17.54 -15.62 5.58
N ARG A 7 17.70 -15.89 4.28
CA ARG A 7 17.27 -14.97 3.23
C ARG A 7 15.75 -14.83 3.19
N LEU A 8 15.01 -15.93 3.23
CA LEU A 8 13.55 -15.93 3.30
C LEU A 8 13.05 -15.19 4.54
N ALA A 9 13.59 -15.50 5.72
CA ALA A 9 13.25 -14.78 6.95
C ALA A 9 13.58 -13.28 6.87
N GLY A 10 14.71 -12.90 6.25
CA GLY A 10 15.10 -11.51 6.06
C GLY A 10 14.19 -10.76 5.08
N PHE A 11 13.82 -11.38 3.96
CA PHE A 11 12.94 -10.71 2.98
C PHE A 11 11.45 -10.80 3.31
N THR A 12 11.03 -11.64 4.25
CA THR A 12 9.63 -11.76 4.69
C THR A 12 9.43 -11.11 6.06
N GLY A 13 10.31 -11.39 7.03
CA GLY A 13 10.17 -10.90 8.40
C GLY A 13 10.42 -9.40 8.54
N LEU A 14 11.44 -8.86 7.84
CA LEU A 14 11.78 -7.43 7.95
C LEU A 14 10.74 -6.50 7.32
N PRO A 15 10.20 -6.77 6.12
CA PRO A 15 9.04 -6.03 5.63
C PRO A 15 7.83 -6.12 6.54
N LEU A 16 7.57 -7.28 7.17
CA LEU A 16 6.51 -7.42 8.16
C LEU A 16 6.71 -6.51 9.37
N VAL A 17 7.92 -6.38 9.90
CA VAL A 17 8.21 -5.44 11.00
C VAL A 17 7.93 -4.01 10.56
N SER A 18 8.36 -3.61 9.36
CA SER A 18 8.10 -2.26 8.83
C SER A 18 6.60 -1.98 8.64
N ILE A 19 5.83 -3.00 8.24
CA ILE A 19 4.38 -2.93 8.07
C ILE A 19 3.68 -2.88 9.43
N LEU A 20 4.17 -3.61 10.44
CA LEU A 20 3.59 -3.65 11.77
C LEU A 20 3.94 -2.42 12.62
N THR A 21 5.00 -1.69 12.28
CA THR A 21 5.41 -0.49 13.03
C THR A 21 4.30 0.57 13.17
N PRO A 22 3.51 0.91 12.13
CA PRO A 22 2.38 1.82 12.28
C PRO A 22 1.32 1.36 13.28
N PHE A 23 1.17 0.04 13.52
CA PHE A 23 0.21 -0.48 14.51
C PHE A 23 0.51 -0.03 15.94
N LEU A 24 1.78 0.19 16.27
CA LEU A 24 2.15 0.72 17.58
C LEU A 24 1.71 2.19 17.74
N LEU A 25 1.69 2.93 16.64
CA LEU A 25 1.36 4.36 16.65
C LEU A 25 -0.15 4.62 16.56
N ILE A 26 -0.90 3.76 15.87
CA ILE A 26 -2.33 3.95 15.61
C ILE A 26 -3.15 4.14 16.88
N PRO A 27 -3.04 3.29 17.93
CA PRO A 27 -3.80 3.47 19.15
C PRO A 27 -3.50 4.78 19.87
N ILE A 28 -2.30 5.30 19.75
CA ILE A 28 -1.88 6.56 20.34
C ILE A 28 -2.41 7.73 19.52
N VAL A 29 -2.13 7.72 18.23
CA VAL A 29 -2.55 8.80 17.32
C VAL A 29 -4.06 8.94 17.27
N SER A 30 -4.80 7.83 17.19
CA SER A 30 -6.26 7.88 17.12
C SER A 30 -6.90 8.46 18.38
N ARG A 31 -6.33 8.17 19.57
CA ARG A 31 -6.83 8.72 20.84
C ARG A 31 -6.43 10.18 21.03
N VAL A 32 -5.20 10.55 20.67
CA VAL A 32 -4.72 11.94 20.75
C VAL A 32 -5.43 12.84 19.75
N ALA A 33 -5.64 12.35 18.52
CA ALA A 33 -6.31 13.08 17.45
C ALA A 33 -7.81 13.32 17.74
N GLY A 34 -8.45 12.42 18.46
CA GLY A 34 -9.89 12.48 18.64
C GLY A 34 -10.66 12.26 17.33
N GLU A 35 -11.93 12.68 17.32
CA GLU A 35 -12.89 12.39 16.26
C GLU A 35 -12.49 13.01 14.90
N GLY A 36 -12.33 14.32 14.83
CA GLY A 36 -11.99 15.02 13.58
C GLY A 36 -10.53 14.83 13.15
N GLY A 37 -9.63 14.68 14.09
CA GLY A 37 -8.21 14.48 13.83
C GLY A 37 -7.89 13.11 13.30
N TRP A 38 -8.55 12.04 13.79
CA TRP A 38 -8.29 10.68 13.33
C TRP A 38 -8.64 10.49 11.85
N SER A 39 -9.82 10.90 11.42
CA SER A 39 -10.21 10.82 10.01
C SER A 39 -9.28 11.65 9.10
N THR A 40 -8.84 12.83 9.58
CA THR A 40 -7.86 13.67 8.90
C THR A 40 -6.52 12.98 8.73
N VAL A 41 -6.00 12.32 9.76
CA VAL A 41 -4.75 11.54 9.70
C VAL A 41 -4.85 10.41 8.66
N VAL A 42 -5.93 9.62 8.70
CA VAL A 42 -6.13 8.50 7.75
C VAL A 42 -6.31 9.01 6.32
N SER A 43 -7.03 10.13 6.13
CA SER A 43 -7.15 10.79 4.82
C SER A 43 -5.79 11.26 4.30
N GLY A 44 -4.98 11.91 5.15
CA GLY A 44 -3.63 12.33 4.82
C GLY A 44 -2.75 11.13 4.39
N GLN A 45 -2.80 10.04 5.16
CA GLN A 45 -2.08 8.80 4.80
C GLN A 45 -2.51 8.23 3.45
N ALA A 46 -3.80 8.24 3.14
CA ALA A 46 -4.32 7.75 1.87
C ALA A 46 -3.87 8.62 0.68
N ILE A 47 -3.94 9.96 0.82
CA ILE A 47 -3.41 10.91 -0.17
C ILE A 47 -1.91 10.72 -0.36
N GLY A 48 -1.17 10.54 0.73
CA GLY A 48 0.26 10.28 0.71
C GLY A 48 0.61 8.95 0.06
N ALA A 49 -0.19 7.89 0.24
CA ALA A 49 0.02 6.60 -0.41
C ALA A 49 -0.07 6.71 -1.95
N PHE A 50 -1.03 7.46 -2.46
CA PHE A 50 -1.08 7.82 -3.88
C PHE A 50 0.17 8.56 -4.31
N GLY A 51 0.58 9.61 -3.55
CA GLY A 51 1.80 10.36 -3.83
C GLY A 51 3.05 9.47 -3.85
N GLY A 52 3.17 8.55 -2.88
CA GLY A 52 4.27 7.58 -2.82
C GLY A 52 4.31 6.65 -4.02
N ALA A 53 3.17 6.21 -4.53
CA ALA A 53 3.09 5.41 -5.74
C ALA A 53 3.53 6.21 -6.99
N VAL A 54 3.15 7.49 -7.10
CA VAL A 54 3.63 8.38 -8.18
C VAL A 54 5.14 8.57 -8.10
N ILE A 55 5.71 8.83 -6.91
CA ILE A 55 7.15 9.00 -6.72
C ILE A 55 7.90 7.70 -7.05
N ALA A 56 7.39 6.56 -6.61
CA ALA A 56 7.98 5.26 -6.90
C ALA A 56 7.96 4.92 -8.40
N TRP A 57 6.96 5.45 -9.14
CA TRP A 57 6.75 5.17 -10.56
C TRP A 57 6.77 3.67 -10.83
N SER A 58 7.66 3.21 -11.70
CA SER A 58 7.86 1.79 -12.01
C SER A 58 9.00 1.13 -11.20
N TRP A 59 9.73 1.88 -10.37
CA TRP A 59 10.95 1.40 -9.73
C TRP A 59 10.74 0.22 -8.79
N ASN A 60 9.60 0.17 -8.10
CA ASN A 60 9.28 -0.95 -7.21
C ASN A 60 9.04 -2.27 -7.96
N THR A 61 8.68 -2.21 -9.24
CA THR A 61 8.37 -3.37 -10.08
C THR A 61 9.55 -3.77 -10.98
N LEU A 62 10.11 -2.82 -11.71
CA LEU A 62 11.18 -3.07 -12.69
C LEU A 62 12.57 -2.97 -12.09
N GLY A 63 12.76 -2.10 -11.09
CA GLY A 63 14.05 -1.87 -10.46
C GLY A 63 14.72 -3.13 -9.90
N PRO A 64 14.03 -3.99 -9.15
CA PRO A 64 14.62 -5.24 -8.65
C PRO A 64 15.14 -6.15 -9.76
N VAL A 65 14.41 -6.24 -10.88
CA VAL A 65 14.80 -7.05 -12.04
C VAL A 65 16.06 -6.49 -12.68
N GLU A 66 16.12 -5.18 -12.88
CA GLU A 66 17.26 -4.51 -13.51
C GLU A 66 18.54 -4.64 -12.67
N ILE A 67 18.44 -4.54 -11.35
CA ILE A 67 19.56 -4.75 -10.43
C ILE A 67 20.01 -6.21 -10.39
N ALA A 68 19.08 -7.16 -10.47
CA ALA A 68 19.38 -8.59 -10.43
C ALA A 68 20.06 -9.09 -11.71
N GLN A 69 19.69 -8.54 -12.87
CA GLN A 69 20.21 -8.95 -14.18
C GLN A 69 21.69 -8.62 -14.37
N ASN A 70 22.19 -7.57 -13.70
CA ASN A 70 23.60 -7.19 -13.83
C ASN A 70 24.26 -6.95 -12.46
N PRO A 71 25.19 -7.83 -12.03
CA PRO A 71 25.84 -7.74 -10.73
C PRO A 71 26.95 -6.66 -10.66
N SER A 72 27.33 -6.03 -11.79
CA SER A 72 28.37 -5.00 -11.81
C SER A 72 28.05 -3.84 -10.86
N PRO A 73 28.96 -3.49 -9.92
CA PRO A 73 28.76 -2.36 -9.02
C PRO A 73 28.52 -1.03 -9.74
N GLN A 74 29.20 -0.81 -10.88
CA GLN A 74 29.07 0.40 -11.70
C GLN A 74 27.66 0.50 -12.28
N HIS A 75 27.17 -0.59 -12.91
CA HIS A 75 25.82 -0.65 -13.46
C HIS A 75 24.75 -0.40 -12.38
N ARG A 76 24.88 -1.06 -11.22
CA ARG A 76 23.96 -0.88 -10.10
C ARG A 76 23.94 0.55 -9.56
N ALA A 77 25.11 1.19 -9.51
CA ALA A 77 25.21 2.58 -9.10
C ALA A 77 24.56 3.55 -10.11
N GLU A 78 24.68 3.28 -11.43
CA GLU A 78 24.01 4.06 -12.48
C GLU A 78 22.49 3.95 -12.40
N VAL A 79 21.97 2.72 -12.31
CA VAL A 79 20.54 2.46 -12.15
C VAL A 79 19.99 3.15 -10.91
N TYR A 80 20.72 3.07 -9.79
CA TYR A 80 20.32 3.75 -8.56
C TYR A 80 20.30 5.27 -8.70
N ARG A 81 21.33 5.88 -9.32
CA ARG A 81 21.36 7.34 -9.58
C ARG A 81 20.21 7.79 -10.46
N GLN A 82 19.93 7.06 -11.53
CA GLN A 82 18.79 7.35 -12.41
C GLN A 82 17.48 7.29 -11.65
N SER A 83 17.29 6.25 -10.83
CA SER A 83 16.14 6.12 -9.96
C SER A 83 16.01 7.29 -8.99
N LEU A 84 17.08 7.61 -8.26
CA LEU A 84 17.06 8.69 -7.28
C LEU A 84 16.73 10.03 -7.95
N ARG A 85 17.37 10.35 -9.08
CA ARG A 85 17.09 11.58 -9.85
C ARG A 85 15.62 11.65 -10.28
N THR A 86 15.09 10.58 -10.86
CA THR A 86 13.70 10.53 -11.32
C THR A 86 12.74 10.73 -10.16
N ARG A 87 12.95 10.03 -9.04
CA ARG A 87 12.09 10.09 -7.86
C ARG A 87 12.20 11.42 -7.13
N LEU A 88 13.37 12.06 -7.08
CA LEU A 88 13.51 13.41 -6.50
C LEU A 88 12.77 14.46 -7.33
N VAL A 89 12.82 14.39 -8.67
CA VAL A 89 12.05 15.28 -9.54
C VAL A 89 10.55 15.09 -9.30
N LEU A 90 10.07 13.84 -9.23
CA LEU A 90 8.67 13.56 -8.91
C LEU A 90 8.29 14.03 -7.50
N SER A 91 9.18 13.84 -6.51
CA SER A 91 8.93 14.30 -5.14
C SER A 91 8.78 15.81 -5.04
N ALA A 92 9.55 16.58 -5.82
CA ALA A 92 9.46 18.03 -5.84
C ALA A 92 8.08 18.53 -6.33
N LEU A 93 7.40 17.75 -7.17
CA LEU A 93 6.04 18.04 -7.63
C LEU A 93 4.97 17.45 -6.70
N VAL A 94 5.18 16.22 -6.26
CA VAL A 94 4.18 15.45 -5.51
C VAL A 94 4.06 15.92 -4.06
N PHE A 95 5.15 16.23 -3.37
CA PHE A 95 5.10 16.65 -1.96
C PHE A 95 4.26 17.92 -1.75
N PRO A 96 4.46 19.02 -2.51
CA PRO A 96 3.57 20.17 -2.39
C PRO A 96 2.11 19.83 -2.72
N PHE A 97 1.86 19.01 -3.74
CA PHE A 97 0.52 18.62 -4.14
C PHE A 97 -0.21 17.84 -3.03
N VAL A 98 0.40 16.77 -2.48
CA VAL A 98 -0.24 15.96 -1.44
C VAL A 98 -0.37 16.74 -0.14
N PHE A 99 0.58 17.62 0.17
CA PHE A 99 0.51 18.51 1.34
C PHE A 99 -0.70 19.45 1.24
N ILE A 100 -0.82 20.19 0.13
CA ILE A 100 -1.89 21.15 -0.08
C ILE A 100 -3.25 20.44 -0.11
N LEU A 101 -3.36 19.31 -0.81
CA LEU A 101 -4.60 18.54 -0.89
C LEU A 101 -5.02 18.02 0.49
N ALA A 102 -4.10 17.44 1.25
CA ALA A 102 -4.38 16.94 2.60
C ALA A 102 -4.72 18.09 3.56
N TRP A 103 -4.06 19.24 3.44
CA TRP A 103 -4.37 20.44 4.21
C TRP A 103 -5.79 20.96 3.95
N GLN A 104 -6.22 20.98 2.68
CA GLN A 104 -7.55 21.47 2.30
C GLN A 104 -8.68 20.54 2.75
N LEU A 105 -8.45 19.22 2.74
CA LEU A 105 -9.44 18.22 3.14
C LEU A 105 -9.47 17.97 4.66
N ALA A 106 -8.47 18.45 5.39
CA ALA A 106 -8.35 18.26 6.82
C ALA A 106 -9.39 19.04 7.62
N ALA A 107 -9.77 18.52 8.78
CA ALA A 107 -10.51 19.27 9.77
C ALA A 107 -9.71 20.54 10.19
N PRO A 108 -10.36 21.70 10.45
CA PRO A 108 -9.67 22.98 10.66
C PRO A 108 -8.54 22.93 11.69
N ASP A 109 -8.76 22.27 12.82
CA ASP A 109 -7.79 22.19 13.93
C ASP A 109 -6.68 21.15 13.70
N HIS A 110 -6.82 20.28 12.67
CA HIS A 110 -5.91 19.17 12.35
C HIS A 110 -5.26 19.29 10.97
N ARG A 111 -5.26 20.47 10.36
CA ARG A 111 -4.71 20.68 9.01
C ARG A 111 -3.25 20.29 8.91
N LEU A 112 -2.45 20.65 9.90
CA LEU A 112 -1.03 20.33 9.93
C LEU A 112 -0.80 18.82 10.11
N ASP A 113 -1.64 18.17 10.92
CA ASP A 113 -1.58 16.72 11.14
C ASP A 113 -1.83 15.95 9.84
N GLY A 114 -2.91 16.28 9.12
CA GLY A 114 -3.25 15.66 7.83
C GLY A 114 -2.17 15.87 6.77
N ALA A 115 -1.68 17.11 6.65
CA ALA A 115 -0.62 17.45 5.70
C ALA A 115 0.70 16.75 6.03
N ALA A 116 1.13 16.72 7.29
CA ALA A 116 2.30 15.98 7.73
C ALA A 116 2.17 14.47 7.45
N MET A 117 1.00 13.89 7.76
CA MET A 117 0.76 12.46 7.51
C MET A 117 0.73 12.11 6.02
N SER A 118 0.34 13.03 5.14
CA SER A 118 0.47 12.81 3.69
C SER A 118 1.93 12.70 3.26
N LEU A 119 2.81 13.53 3.79
CA LEU A 119 4.24 13.47 3.50
C LEU A 119 4.90 12.21 4.07
N THR A 120 4.52 11.77 5.28
CA THR A 120 5.07 10.52 5.89
C THR A 120 4.79 9.30 5.03
N THR A 121 3.64 9.26 4.37
CA THR A 121 3.28 8.14 3.52
C THR A 121 3.87 8.30 2.12
N ALA A 122 3.89 9.51 1.57
CA ALA A 122 4.46 9.79 0.27
C ALA A 122 5.98 9.54 0.20
N VAL A 123 6.72 9.77 1.30
CA VAL A 123 8.17 9.50 1.36
C VAL A 123 8.52 8.02 1.14
N ALA A 124 7.56 7.10 1.33
CA ALA A 124 7.75 5.69 1.00
C ALA A 124 8.09 5.47 -0.48
N GLY A 125 7.71 6.37 -1.37
CA GLY A 125 8.11 6.35 -2.78
C GLY A 125 9.62 6.53 -2.99
N LEU A 126 10.35 7.08 -2.02
CA LEU A 126 11.82 7.20 -2.04
C LEU A 126 12.55 5.98 -1.43
N SER A 127 11.82 4.98 -0.89
CA SER A 127 12.42 3.79 -0.26
C SER A 127 13.46 3.11 -1.17
N PRO A 128 14.64 2.71 -0.63
CA PRO A 128 15.63 1.94 -1.37
C PRO A 128 15.32 0.44 -1.42
N ALA A 129 14.17 0.01 -0.92
CA ALA A 129 13.78 -1.41 -0.79
C ALA A 129 13.91 -2.17 -2.11
N TRP A 130 13.46 -1.59 -3.22
CA TRP A 130 13.57 -2.19 -4.54
C TRP A 130 15.01 -2.56 -4.93
N TYR A 131 15.99 -1.68 -4.60
CA TYR A 131 17.40 -1.94 -4.84
C TYR A 131 17.92 -3.09 -3.96
N CYS A 132 17.58 -3.06 -2.66
CA CYS A 132 18.00 -4.08 -1.70
C CYS A 132 17.47 -5.47 -2.09
N ILE A 133 16.22 -5.54 -2.57
CA ILE A 133 15.58 -6.76 -3.07
C ILE A 133 16.32 -7.27 -4.32
N GLY A 134 16.53 -6.42 -5.32
CA GLY A 134 17.23 -6.79 -6.53
C GLY A 134 18.69 -7.19 -6.32
N ALA A 135 19.36 -6.57 -5.35
CA ALA A 135 20.72 -6.92 -4.97
C ALA A 135 20.84 -8.19 -4.10
N GLY A 136 19.72 -8.73 -3.63
CA GLY A 136 19.69 -9.88 -2.74
C GLY A 136 20.30 -9.60 -1.35
N LYS A 137 20.20 -8.35 -0.85
CA LYS A 137 20.81 -7.89 0.41
C LYS A 137 19.76 -7.51 1.46
N PRO A 138 19.17 -8.49 2.19
CA PRO A 138 18.14 -8.21 3.20
C PRO A 138 18.63 -7.36 4.36
N ALA A 139 19.92 -7.44 4.74
CA ALA A 139 20.50 -6.59 5.77
C ALA A 139 20.44 -5.09 5.41
N LEU A 140 20.67 -4.73 4.14
CA LEU A 140 20.53 -3.34 3.70
C LEU A 140 19.07 -2.87 3.75
N LEU A 141 18.12 -3.75 3.41
CA LEU A 141 16.69 -3.47 3.53
C LEU A 141 16.32 -3.17 5.00
N ALA A 142 16.79 -4.01 5.93
CA ALA A 142 16.60 -3.80 7.34
C ALA A 142 17.16 -2.46 7.83
N THR A 143 18.41 -2.18 7.48
CA THR A 143 19.13 -1.01 8.00
C THR A 143 18.64 0.31 7.41
N PHE A 144 18.30 0.34 6.10
CA PHE A 144 18.03 1.59 5.39
C PHE A 144 16.56 1.83 5.02
N ASP A 145 15.68 0.86 5.22
CA ASP A 145 14.24 1.06 5.04
C ASP A 145 13.45 0.77 6.34
N ALA A 146 13.65 -0.38 6.98
CA ALA A 146 12.87 -0.75 8.16
C ALA A 146 13.30 0.02 9.41
N LEU A 147 14.58 -0.01 9.76
CA LEU A 147 15.12 0.58 10.99
C LEU A 147 14.83 2.10 11.13
N PRO A 148 14.99 2.94 10.09
CA PRO A 148 14.65 4.36 10.19
C PRO A 148 13.17 4.61 10.53
N ARG A 149 12.27 3.81 10.00
CA ARG A 149 10.81 3.92 10.28
C ARG A 149 10.48 3.47 11.69
N VAL A 150 11.06 2.35 12.12
CA VAL A 150 10.88 1.84 13.50
C VAL A 150 11.44 2.84 14.51
N ALA A 151 12.66 3.34 14.29
CA ALA A 151 13.28 4.33 15.16
C ALA A 151 12.45 5.63 15.24
N ALA A 152 11.99 6.14 14.10
CA ALA A 152 11.12 7.30 14.05
C ALA A 152 9.82 7.09 14.84
N THR A 153 9.21 5.91 14.74
CA THR A 153 7.99 5.59 15.49
C THR A 153 8.25 5.51 17.00
N ILE A 154 9.34 4.85 17.42
CA ILE A 154 9.72 4.76 18.84
C ILE A 154 9.96 6.14 19.44
N VAL A 155 10.62 7.04 18.70
CA VAL A 155 10.86 8.43 19.14
C VAL A 155 9.56 9.25 19.13
N ALA A 156 8.70 9.05 18.14
CA ALA A 156 7.47 9.82 18.00
C ALA A 156 6.44 9.51 19.10
N VAL A 157 6.38 8.28 19.62
CA VAL A 157 5.44 7.88 20.65
C VAL A 157 5.52 8.79 21.89
N PRO A 158 6.65 8.92 22.60
CA PRO A 158 6.74 9.83 23.75
C PRO A 158 6.56 11.30 23.36
N VAL A 159 7.02 11.72 22.18
CA VAL A 159 6.84 13.10 21.71
C VAL A 159 5.36 13.43 21.56
N ILE A 160 4.57 12.56 20.92
CA ILE A 160 3.12 12.77 20.75
C ILE A 160 2.41 12.75 22.10
N LEU A 161 2.75 11.82 23.00
CA LEU A 161 2.12 11.73 24.32
C LEU A 161 2.39 12.97 25.21
N LEU A 162 3.57 13.58 25.08
CA LEU A 162 3.96 14.75 25.84
C LEU A 162 3.45 16.06 25.24
N THR A 163 3.38 16.16 23.89
CA THR A 163 3.07 17.41 23.19
C THR A 163 1.67 17.48 22.64
N THR A 164 1.00 16.33 22.45
CA THR A 164 -0.26 16.15 21.72
C THR A 164 -0.21 16.53 20.24
N HIS A 165 0.97 16.83 19.69
CA HIS A 165 1.19 17.27 18.32
C HIS A 165 1.55 16.10 17.40
N ILE A 166 0.58 15.60 16.65
CA ILE A 166 0.73 14.43 15.75
C ILE A 166 1.67 14.77 14.58
N TRP A 167 1.64 15.97 14.05
CA TRP A 167 2.48 16.41 12.93
C TRP A 167 4.00 16.27 13.19
N LEU A 168 4.43 16.25 14.47
CA LEU A 168 5.84 16.02 14.82
C LEU A 168 6.34 14.66 14.37
N TYR A 169 5.48 13.62 14.35
CA TYR A 169 5.83 12.33 13.75
C TYR A 169 6.27 12.49 12.30
N GLY A 170 5.58 13.35 11.55
CA GLY A 170 5.95 13.66 10.16
C GLY A 170 7.38 14.16 10.04
N ILE A 171 7.77 15.12 10.86
CA ILE A 171 9.15 15.66 10.87
C ILE A 171 10.16 14.59 11.27
N ILE A 172 9.91 13.85 12.34
CA ILE A 172 10.81 12.81 12.84
C ILE A 172 11.02 11.74 11.77
N LEU A 173 9.95 11.28 11.11
CA LEU A 173 10.03 10.26 10.08
C LEU A 173 10.77 10.77 8.83
N LEU A 174 10.44 11.97 8.35
CA LEU A 174 11.08 12.57 7.19
C LEU A 174 12.58 12.78 7.44
N ALA A 175 12.97 13.24 8.62
CA ALA A 175 14.37 13.40 9.01
C ALA A 175 15.08 12.03 9.07
N SER A 176 14.49 11.03 9.72
CA SER A 176 15.06 9.68 9.84
C SER A 176 15.26 9.02 8.47
N VAL A 177 14.23 9.05 7.61
CA VAL A 177 14.31 8.50 6.25
C VAL A 177 15.29 9.31 5.40
N GLY A 178 15.29 10.64 5.51
CA GLY A 178 16.22 11.52 4.78
C GLY A 178 17.68 11.21 5.11
N VAL A 179 18.03 11.10 6.39
CA VAL A 179 19.38 10.71 6.85
C VAL A 179 19.74 9.32 6.31
N SER A 180 18.82 8.36 6.42
CA SER A 180 19.03 7.01 5.90
C SER A 180 19.31 6.99 4.40
N LEU A 181 18.56 7.76 3.61
CA LEU A 181 18.76 7.85 2.15
C LEU A 181 20.08 8.49 1.78
N VAL A 182 20.54 9.51 2.52
CA VAL A 182 21.85 10.14 2.30
C VAL A 182 22.97 9.13 2.58
N ILE A 183 22.91 8.40 3.69
CA ILE A 183 23.92 7.38 4.01
C ILE A 183 23.89 6.25 2.98
N PHE A 184 22.71 5.76 2.61
CA PHE A 184 22.55 4.73 1.58
C PHE A 184 23.13 5.17 0.23
N HIS A 185 22.88 6.42 -0.16
CA HIS A 185 23.45 6.99 -1.39
C HIS A 185 24.96 6.92 -1.39
N ARG A 186 25.62 7.33 -0.29
CA ARG A 186 27.08 7.30 -0.16
C ARG A 186 27.67 5.90 -0.23
N ILE A 187 26.92 4.88 0.23
CA ILE A 187 27.36 3.47 0.18
C ILE A 187 27.23 2.91 -1.24
N VAL A 188 26.14 3.23 -1.95
CA VAL A 188 25.84 2.65 -3.27
C VAL A 188 26.58 3.38 -4.37
N VAL A 189 26.83 4.68 -4.21
CA VAL A 189 27.47 5.55 -5.20
C VAL A 189 28.78 6.06 -4.65
N PRO A 190 29.90 5.34 -4.83
CA PRO A 190 31.21 5.81 -4.39
C PRO A 190 31.61 7.09 -5.16
N GLU A 191 32.13 8.09 -4.44
CA GLU A 191 32.46 9.43 -4.93
C GLU A 191 33.60 9.47 -5.98
N ARG A 192 34.31 8.37 -6.23
CA ARG A 192 35.46 8.35 -7.10
C ARG A 192 35.14 8.14 -8.58
N GLY A 193 34.99 9.26 -9.26
CA GLY A 193 35.64 9.52 -10.55
C GLY A 193 35.35 8.57 -11.70
N LYS A 194 34.13 8.52 -12.22
CA LYS A 194 33.89 8.37 -13.66
C LYS A 194 32.57 9.05 -13.99
N THR A 195 32.61 9.95 -14.97
CA THR A 195 31.41 10.44 -15.67
C THR A 195 30.71 9.24 -16.26
N PHE A 196 29.73 8.70 -15.52
CA PHE A 196 28.88 7.66 -16.07
C PHE A 196 27.98 8.29 -17.13
N ALA A 197 27.95 7.69 -18.32
CA ALA A 197 27.07 8.11 -19.39
C ALA A 197 25.62 8.16 -18.84
N SER A 198 24.99 9.32 -18.99
CA SER A 198 23.59 9.46 -18.57
C SER A 198 22.73 8.53 -19.40
N ARG A 199 22.03 7.56 -18.79
CA ARG A 199 21.10 6.63 -19.45
C ARG A 199 19.82 7.32 -19.95
N GLY A 200 19.94 8.51 -20.53
CA GLY A 200 18.81 9.31 -20.98
C GLY A 200 18.27 10.26 -19.88
N GLY A 201 17.45 11.22 -20.31
CA GLY A 201 16.84 12.19 -19.42
C GLY A 201 15.74 11.58 -18.53
N THR A 202 15.47 12.20 -17.38
CA THR A 202 14.36 11.83 -16.49
C THR A 202 13.04 11.70 -17.24
N TRP A 203 12.75 12.64 -18.14
CA TRP A 203 11.51 12.61 -18.93
C TRP A 203 11.42 11.43 -19.90
N GLN A 204 12.52 11.06 -20.52
CA GLN A 204 12.57 9.88 -21.39
C GLN A 204 12.27 8.60 -20.60
N TYR A 205 12.86 8.46 -19.39
CA TYR A 205 12.58 7.33 -18.50
C TYR A 205 11.11 7.27 -18.11
N LEU A 206 10.54 8.39 -17.68
CA LEU A 206 9.13 8.46 -17.27
C LEU A 206 8.20 8.03 -18.41
N ARG A 207 8.45 8.51 -19.63
CA ARG A 207 7.66 8.16 -20.82
C ARG A 207 7.79 6.68 -21.20
N GLN A 208 9.00 6.15 -21.19
CA GLN A 208 9.25 4.74 -21.56
C GLN A 208 8.61 3.75 -20.57
N HIS A 209 8.52 4.12 -19.29
CA HIS A 209 8.01 3.26 -18.21
C HIS A 209 6.61 3.66 -17.76
N PHE A 210 5.89 4.46 -18.54
CA PHE A 210 4.53 4.91 -18.20
C PHE A 210 3.55 3.73 -18.06
N GLY A 211 3.62 2.72 -18.92
CA GLY A 211 2.70 1.58 -18.87
C GLY A 211 2.76 0.82 -17.52
N PRO A 212 3.93 0.31 -17.09
CA PRO A 212 4.08 -0.32 -15.78
C PRO A 212 3.71 0.60 -14.61
N ALA A 213 4.05 1.90 -14.70
CA ALA A 213 3.66 2.88 -13.69
C ALA A 213 2.14 3.06 -13.61
N ALA A 214 1.46 3.19 -14.74
CA ALA A 214 0.01 3.36 -14.81
C ALA A 214 -0.75 2.17 -14.19
N ILE A 215 -0.26 0.94 -14.40
CA ILE A 215 -0.85 -0.27 -13.79
C ILE A 215 -0.73 -0.21 -12.26
N SER A 216 0.46 0.15 -11.75
CA SER A 216 0.69 0.28 -10.30
C SER A 216 -0.14 1.42 -9.69
N LEU A 217 -0.20 2.55 -10.38
CA LEU A 217 -0.94 3.73 -9.95
C LEU A 217 -2.45 3.47 -9.91
N SER A 218 -3.03 2.80 -10.91
CA SER A 218 -4.48 2.55 -10.95
C SER A 218 -4.96 1.77 -9.72
N GLY A 219 -4.24 0.73 -9.33
CA GLY A 219 -4.56 -0.05 -8.14
C GLY A 219 -4.43 0.76 -6.84
N THR A 220 -3.33 1.53 -6.70
CA THR A 220 -3.10 2.34 -5.50
C THR A 220 -4.10 3.49 -5.39
N THR A 221 -4.40 4.16 -6.51
CA THR A 221 -5.36 5.27 -6.54
C THR A 221 -6.73 4.79 -6.07
N TYR A 222 -7.24 3.72 -6.65
CA TYR A 222 -8.53 3.17 -6.26
C TYR A 222 -8.56 2.80 -4.77
N ALA A 223 -7.56 2.07 -4.29
CA ALA A 223 -7.48 1.66 -2.90
C ALA A 223 -7.35 2.84 -1.92
N ALA A 224 -6.77 3.97 -2.33
CA ALA A 224 -6.58 5.15 -1.49
C ALA A 224 -7.79 6.11 -1.48
N THR A 225 -8.78 5.91 -2.35
CA THR A 225 -9.85 6.89 -2.63
C THR A 225 -10.96 7.00 -1.57
N PRO A 226 -11.43 5.92 -0.88
CA PRO A 226 -12.64 6.00 -0.05
C PRO A 226 -12.59 7.05 1.06
N VAL A 227 -11.51 7.08 1.84
CA VAL A 227 -11.40 8.00 2.99
C VAL A 227 -11.26 9.46 2.57
N PRO A 228 -10.39 9.85 1.61
CA PRO A 228 -10.33 11.23 1.13
C PRO A 228 -11.64 11.74 0.50
N ILE A 229 -12.34 10.90 -0.25
CA ILE A 229 -13.66 11.27 -0.80
C ILE A 229 -14.65 11.52 0.34
N GLY A 230 -14.72 10.61 1.31
CA GLY A 230 -15.59 10.79 2.48
C GLY A 230 -15.22 12.06 3.26
N GLN A 231 -13.94 12.29 3.50
CA GLN A 231 -13.45 13.47 4.23
C GLN A 231 -13.83 14.80 3.56
N ALA A 232 -14.01 14.82 2.25
CA ALA A 232 -14.39 16.02 1.50
C ALA A 232 -15.88 16.42 1.66
N PHE A 233 -16.77 15.47 1.98
CA PHE A 233 -18.22 15.70 1.89
C PHE A 233 -19.00 15.23 3.12
N VAL A 234 -18.45 14.34 3.95
CA VAL A 234 -19.15 13.74 5.09
C VAL A 234 -18.65 14.37 6.40
N PRO A 235 -19.53 14.60 7.41
CA PRO A 235 -19.11 15.15 8.69
C PRO A 235 -18.01 14.32 9.38
N ASN A 236 -17.04 15.01 10.00
CA ASN A 236 -15.87 14.39 10.63
C ASN A 236 -16.23 13.34 11.69
N ALA A 237 -17.30 13.55 12.44
CA ALA A 237 -17.81 12.62 13.43
C ALA A 237 -18.12 11.23 12.85
N VAL A 238 -18.76 11.21 11.68
CA VAL A 238 -19.07 9.97 10.97
C VAL A 238 -17.81 9.38 10.34
N MET A 239 -16.94 10.23 9.81
CA MET A 239 -15.69 9.82 9.17
C MET A 239 -14.67 9.21 10.14
N ALA A 240 -14.73 9.52 11.43
CA ALA A 240 -13.86 8.91 12.43
C ALA A 240 -14.06 7.38 12.49
N GLY A 241 -15.30 6.92 12.66
CA GLY A 241 -15.63 5.49 12.65
C GLY A 241 -15.39 4.83 11.29
N PHE A 242 -15.73 5.52 10.19
CA PHE A 242 -15.48 5.04 8.83
C PHE A 242 -13.96 4.80 8.59
N SER A 243 -13.12 5.74 8.99
CA SER A 243 -11.65 5.64 8.86
C SER A 243 -11.08 4.51 9.71
N SER A 244 -11.69 4.23 10.87
CA SER A 244 -11.32 3.09 11.72
C SER A 244 -11.64 1.76 11.05
N ALA A 245 -12.82 1.62 10.44
CA ALA A 245 -13.19 0.42 9.69
C ALA A 245 -12.26 0.20 8.49
N ASP A 246 -11.98 1.26 7.70
CA ASP A 246 -11.02 1.22 6.59
C ASP A 246 -9.63 0.79 7.05
N THR A 247 -9.17 1.29 8.20
CA THR A 247 -7.86 0.94 8.74
C THR A 247 -7.78 -0.54 9.12
N VAL A 248 -8.76 -1.08 9.85
CA VAL A 248 -8.80 -2.51 10.23
C VAL A 248 -8.90 -3.40 8.98
N TYR A 249 -9.74 -3.03 8.03
CA TYR A 249 -9.85 -3.71 6.75
C TYR A 249 -8.51 -3.77 6.00
N ARG A 250 -7.79 -2.66 5.86
CA ARG A 250 -6.47 -2.60 5.20
C ARG A 250 -5.45 -3.51 5.88
N PHE A 251 -5.49 -3.60 7.19
CA PHE A 251 -4.63 -4.54 7.92
C PHE A 251 -4.97 -5.99 7.60
N GLY A 252 -6.25 -6.30 7.49
CA GLY A 252 -6.68 -7.61 7.02
C GLY A 252 -6.11 -7.98 5.66
N LEU A 253 -5.97 -7.03 4.73
CA LEU A 253 -5.44 -7.28 3.37
C LEU A 253 -4.00 -7.82 3.37
N PHE A 254 -3.21 -7.61 4.43
CA PHE A 254 -1.89 -8.24 4.54
C PHE A 254 -1.97 -9.76 4.62
N SER A 255 -3.02 -10.32 5.23
CA SER A 255 -3.24 -11.77 5.25
C SER A 255 -3.56 -12.31 3.86
N VAL A 256 -4.36 -11.59 3.06
CA VAL A 256 -4.65 -11.93 1.65
C VAL A 256 -3.36 -11.91 0.82
N MET A 257 -2.53 -10.88 1.02
CA MET A 257 -1.24 -10.75 0.32
C MET A 257 -0.27 -11.89 0.69
N ALA A 258 -0.16 -12.22 1.98
CA ALA A 258 0.69 -13.30 2.48
C ALA A 258 0.26 -14.65 1.91
N LEU A 259 -1.05 -14.94 1.93
CA LEU A 259 -1.62 -16.15 1.36
C LEU A 259 -1.39 -16.20 -0.16
N GLY A 260 -1.62 -15.09 -0.86
CA GLY A 260 -1.37 -14.96 -2.29
C GLY A 260 0.09 -15.22 -2.68
N ASN A 261 1.06 -14.70 -1.91
CA ASN A 261 2.49 -14.95 -2.12
C ASN A 261 2.84 -16.44 -1.94
N THR A 262 2.27 -17.08 -0.91
CA THR A 262 2.50 -18.51 -0.64
C THR A 262 2.00 -19.37 -1.79
N PHE A 263 0.78 -19.16 -2.24
CA PHE A 263 0.20 -19.98 -3.32
C PHE A 263 0.78 -19.66 -4.70
N GLN A 264 1.19 -18.43 -4.97
CA GLN A 264 1.77 -18.06 -6.27
C GLN A 264 3.04 -18.84 -6.57
N GLY A 265 3.95 -18.99 -5.59
CA GLY A 265 5.13 -19.84 -5.74
C GLY A 265 4.73 -21.31 -5.96
N TRP A 266 3.92 -21.86 -5.05
CA TRP A 266 3.54 -23.28 -5.08
C TRP A 266 2.74 -23.72 -6.31
N THR A 267 1.89 -22.85 -6.87
CA THR A 267 1.11 -23.20 -8.08
C THR A 267 1.93 -23.21 -9.36
N LEU A 268 3.09 -22.53 -9.37
CA LEU A 268 3.97 -22.42 -10.54
C LEU A 268 5.16 -23.41 -10.52
N GLU A 269 5.40 -24.10 -9.38
CA GLU A 269 6.48 -25.08 -9.30
C GLU A 269 6.20 -26.32 -10.19
N PRO A 270 7.20 -26.78 -10.98
CA PRO A 270 7.10 -28.05 -11.72
C PRO A 270 7.11 -29.22 -10.73
N GLN A 271 6.00 -29.91 -10.54
CA GLN A 271 5.90 -31.10 -9.68
C GLN A 271 4.83 -32.07 -10.20
N ASP A 272 4.83 -33.32 -9.71
CA ASP A 272 3.93 -34.40 -10.12
C ASP A 272 2.45 -34.24 -9.76
N ALA A 273 2.10 -33.25 -8.93
CA ALA A 273 0.72 -33.01 -8.54
C ALA A 273 -0.06 -32.24 -9.62
N SER A 274 -1.30 -32.67 -9.89
CA SER A 274 -2.19 -32.01 -10.86
C SER A 274 -2.31 -30.51 -10.63
N PRO A 275 -1.99 -29.66 -11.63
CA PRO A 275 -2.12 -28.21 -11.55
C PRO A 275 -3.51 -27.77 -11.08
N LYS A 276 -4.55 -28.44 -11.54
CA LYS A 276 -5.94 -28.19 -11.14
C LYS A 276 -6.16 -28.29 -9.63
N LYS A 277 -5.60 -29.32 -8.97
CA LYS A 277 -5.73 -29.48 -7.50
C LYS A 277 -5.09 -28.32 -6.75
N ARG A 278 -3.92 -27.83 -7.22
CA ARG A 278 -3.22 -26.69 -6.60
C ARG A 278 -3.98 -25.38 -6.77
N HIS A 279 -4.48 -25.11 -7.97
CA HIS A 279 -5.29 -23.92 -8.21
C HIS A 279 -6.60 -23.95 -7.42
N THR A 280 -7.25 -25.13 -7.32
CA THR A 280 -8.45 -25.31 -6.50
C THR A 280 -8.14 -25.07 -5.01
N ALA A 281 -7.03 -25.60 -4.49
CA ALA A 281 -6.61 -25.35 -3.11
C ALA A 281 -6.39 -23.85 -2.85
N ALA A 282 -5.72 -23.14 -3.78
CA ALA A 282 -5.53 -21.70 -3.67
C ALA A 282 -6.87 -20.94 -3.63
N ILE A 283 -7.81 -21.28 -4.52
CA ILE A 283 -9.15 -20.66 -4.56
C ILE A 283 -9.91 -20.92 -3.26
N VAL A 284 -9.96 -22.16 -2.80
CA VAL A 284 -10.68 -22.55 -1.57
C VAL A 284 -10.08 -21.85 -0.35
N SER A 285 -8.73 -21.81 -0.24
CA SER A 285 -8.05 -21.15 0.89
C SER A 285 -8.32 -19.64 0.90
N HIS A 286 -8.30 -18.96 -0.25
CA HIS A 286 -8.61 -17.53 -0.32
C HIS A 286 -10.10 -17.27 -0.06
N LEU A 287 -11.00 -18.14 -0.51
CA LEU A 287 -12.43 -18.02 -0.20
C LEU A 287 -12.68 -18.21 1.29
N ALA A 288 -12.06 -19.22 1.93
CA ALA A 288 -12.16 -19.43 3.37
C ALA A 288 -11.61 -18.23 4.17
N LEU A 289 -10.44 -17.69 3.78
CA LEU A 289 -9.89 -16.47 4.38
C LEU A 289 -10.84 -15.29 4.19
N GLY A 290 -11.41 -15.14 2.98
CA GLY A 290 -12.35 -14.07 2.65
C GLY A 290 -13.60 -14.13 3.50
N LEU A 291 -14.21 -15.32 3.66
CA LEU A 291 -15.38 -15.53 4.52
C LEU A 291 -15.06 -15.29 5.99
N ALA A 292 -13.92 -15.79 6.48
CA ALA A 292 -13.48 -15.58 7.86
C ALA A 292 -13.23 -14.09 8.16
N GLY A 293 -12.56 -13.37 7.25
CA GLY A 293 -12.32 -11.93 7.38
C GLY A 293 -13.59 -11.10 7.28
N ALA A 294 -14.52 -11.47 6.39
CA ALA A 294 -15.82 -10.83 6.29
C ALA A 294 -16.64 -11.02 7.57
N ALA A 295 -16.68 -12.24 8.10
CA ALA A 295 -17.37 -12.54 9.36
C ALA A 295 -16.71 -11.80 10.54
N PHE A 296 -15.36 -11.77 10.61
CA PHE A 296 -14.63 -11.01 11.62
C PHE A 296 -15.00 -9.52 11.59
N LEU A 297 -14.91 -8.88 10.41
CA LEU A 297 -15.25 -7.47 10.28
C LEU A 297 -16.73 -7.21 10.59
N ALA A 298 -17.63 -8.06 10.09
CA ALA A 298 -19.07 -7.89 10.32
C ALA A 298 -19.48 -8.08 11.78
N ILE A 299 -18.86 -8.98 12.53
CA ILE A 299 -19.25 -9.32 13.90
C ILE A 299 -18.39 -8.57 14.93
N LEU A 300 -17.07 -8.60 14.75
CA LEU A 300 -16.10 -8.09 15.72
C LEU A 300 -15.50 -6.74 15.31
N GLY A 301 -15.76 -6.25 14.09
CA GLY A 301 -15.21 -5.00 13.58
C GLY A 301 -15.42 -3.79 14.49
N PRO A 302 -16.65 -3.51 14.95
CA PRO A 302 -16.91 -2.41 15.87
C PRO A 302 -16.12 -2.52 17.19
N LEU A 303 -16.04 -3.72 17.75
CA LEU A 303 -15.27 -3.99 18.96
C LEU A 303 -13.76 -3.83 18.73
N ALA A 304 -13.26 -4.35 17.62
CA ALA A 304 -11.85 -4.21 17.25
C ALA A 304 -11.45 -2.74 17.07
N THR A 305 -12.29 -1.94 16.39
CA THR A 305 -12.06 -0.51 16.23
C THR A 305 -12.12 0.25 17.55
N GLU A 306 -13.02 -0.09 18.44
CA GLU A 306 -13.15 0.48 19.78
C GLU A 306 -11.92 0.19 20.65
N ILE A 307 -11.43 -1.06 20.65
CA ILE A 307 -10.26 -1.46 21.42
C ILE A 307 -8.99 -0.74 20.89
N ILE A 308 -8.81 -0.71 19.58
CA ILE A 308 -7.59 -0.18 18.96
C ILE A 308 -7.60 1.36 18.94
N MET A 309 -8.69 1.98 18.47
CA MET A 309 -8.76 3.43 18.22
C MET A 309 -9.51 4.22 19.30
N GLY A 310 -10.14 3.53 20.26
CA GLY A 310 -10.95 4.15 21.32
C GLY A 310 -12.42 4.29 20.94
N SER A 311 -13.28 4.49 21.97
CA SER A 311 -14.74 4.54 21.80
C SER A 311 -15.24 5.68 20.92
N VAL A 312 -14.55 6.82 20.92
CA VAL A 312 -14.85 8.00 20.10
C VAL A 312 -14.71 7.69 18.59
N ASN A 313 -13.76 6.81 18.23
CA ASN A 313 -13.46 6.44 16.84
C ASN A 313 -14.04 5.06 16.46
N LYS A 314 -15.00 4.55 17.24
CA LYS A 314 -15.66 3.27 17.01
C LYS A 314 -16.40 3.27 15.67
N ALA A 315 -16.17 2.23 14.87
CA ALA A 315 -16.86 2.05 13.59
C ALA A 315 -18.29 1.54 13.76
N GLY A 316 -19.15 1.95 12.84
CA GLY A 316 -20.52 1.42 12.74
C GLY A 316 -20.53 -0.05 12.26
N GLN A 317 -21.54 -0.81 12.71
CA GLN A 317 -21.70 -2.22 12.34
C GLN A 317 -21.85 -2.39 10.82
N LEU A 318 -22.66 -1.55 10.18
CA LEU A 318 -22.91 -1.62 8.74
C LEU A 318 -21.63 -1.29 7.95
N THR A 319 -20.90 -0.26 8.32
CA THR A 319 -19.61 0.09 7.70
C THR A 319 -18.64 -1.08 7.76
N CYS A 320 -18.49 -1.71 8.94
CA CYS A 320 -17.61 -2.87 9.12
C CYS A 320 -18.07 -4.07 8.26
N ALA A 321 -19.37 -4.35 8.17
CA ALA A 321 -19.91 -5.42 7.36
C ALA A 321 -19.65 -5.19 5.85
N LEU A 322 -19.79 -3.95 5.36
CA LEU A 322 -19.55 -3.58 3.97
C LEU A 322 -18.04 -3.68 3.62
N TYR A 323 -17.15 -3.27 4.52
CA TYR A 323 -15.72 -3.54 4.37
C TYR A 323 -15.39 -5.04 4.43
N GLY A 324 -16.16 -5.82 5.21
CA GLY A 324 -16.09 -7.27 5.21
C GLY A 324 -16.43 -7.88 3.85
N LEU A 325 -17.46 -7.38 3.17
CA LEU A 325 -17.79 -7.78 1.80
C LEU A 325 -16.67 -7.42 0.81
N SER A 326 -16.10 -6.22 0.92
CA SER A 326 -14.94 -5.82 0.10
C SER A 326 -13.75 -6.78 0.31
N PHE A 327 -13.48 -7.14 1.56
CA PHE A 327 -12.43 -8.09 1.91
C PHE A 327 -12.67 -9.48 1.29
N LEU A 328 -13.91 -9.97 1.33
CA LEU A 328 -14.30 -11.24 0.70
C LEU A 328 -14.02 -11.23 -0.79
N PHE A 329 -14.45 -10.21 -1.51
CA PHE A 329 -14.28 -10.14 -2.96
C PHE A 329 -12.80 -9.98 -3.36
N ILE A 330 -12.02 -9.18 -2.65
CA ILE A 330 -10.57 -9.07 -2.88
C ILE A 330 -9.87 -10.40 -2.64
N SER A 331 -10.17 -11.07 -1.53
CA SER A 331 -9.60 -12.38 -1.24
C SER A 331 -9.98 -13.39 -2.32
N ALA A 332 -11.25 -13.47 -2.70
CA ALA A 332 -11.74 -14.39 -3.72
C ALA A 332 -11.16 -14.12 -5.12
N SER A 333 -10.92 -12.85 -5.50
CA SER A 333 -10.39 -12.48 -6.81
C SER A 333 -8.88 -12.76 -6.93
N THR A 334 -8.13 -12.69 -5.82
CA THR A 334 -6.67 -12.80 -5.79
C THR A 334 -6.12 -14.05 -6.49
N PRO A 335 -6.59 -15.29 -6.24
CA PRO A 335 -6.08 -16.48 -6.91
C PRO A 335 -6.38 -16.52 -8.40
N PHE A 336 -7.51 -15.95 -8.84
CA PHE A 336 -7.82 -15.86 -10.27
C PHE A 336 -6.84 -14.91 -10.97
N ILE A 337 -6.51 -13.77 -10.34
CA ILE A 337 -5.57 -12.79 -10.88
C ILE A 337 -4.15 -13.37 -10.89
N ARG A 338 -3.63 -13.77 -9.72
CA ARG A 338 -2.20 -14.05 -9.52
C ARG A 338 -1.78 -15.43 -9.99
N ASN A 339 -2.65 -16.44 -9.85
CA ASN A 339 -2.28 -17.83 -10.08
C ASN A 339 -2.78 -18.35 -11.44
N LEU A 340 -3.87 -17.81 -11.99
CA LEU A 340 -4.47 -18.28 -13.24
C LEU A 340 -4.27 -17.30 -14.39
N LEU A 341 -4.74 -16.05 -14.28
CA LEU A 341 -4.79 -15.12 -15.41
C LEU A 341 -3.42 -14.49 -15.72
N LEU A 342 -2.69 -14.05 -14.68
CA LEU A 342 -1.40 -13.38 -14.87
C LEU A 342 -0.34 -14.30 -15.50
N PRO A 343 -0.15 -15.57 -15.04
CA PRO A 343 0.79 -16.50 -15.67
C PRO A 343 0.44 -16.86 -17.11
N GLN A 344 -0.84 -16.78 -17.48
CA GLN A 344 -1.33 -17.04 -18.84
C GLN A 344 -1.27 -15.79 -19.76
N GLY A 345 -0.60 -14.72 -19.33
CA GLY A 345 -0.45 -13.50 -20.11
C GLY A 345 -1.74 -12.67 -20.29
N ARG A 346 -2.79 -12.93 -19.50
CA ARG A 346 -4.09 -12.22 -19.60
C ARG A 346 -4.09 -10.86 -18.90
N GLN A 347 -2.96 -10.16 -18.87
CA GLN A 347 -2.80 -8.85 -18.20
C GLN A 347 -3.79 -7.79 -18.69
N ARG A 348 -4.06 -7.75 -20.00
CA ARG A 348 -5.02 -6.82 -20.59
C ARG A 348 -6.44 -7.02 -20.05
N LEU A 349 -6.88 -8.27 -19.87
CA LEU A 349 -8.18 -8.57 -19.30
C LEU A 349 -8.30 -8.09 -17.85
N ILE A 350 -7.26 -8.35 -17.05
CA ILE A 350 -7.20 -7.88 -15.65
C ILE A 350 -7.28 -6.36 -15.63
N LEU A 351 -6.47 -5.67 -16.42
CA LEU A 351 -6.45 -4.20 -16.48
C LEU A 351 -7.81 -3.61 -16.86
N VAL A 352 -8.46 -4.16 -17.88
CA VAL A 352 -9.79 -3.68 -18.34
C VAL A 352 -10.82 -3.79 -17.22
N TRP A 353 -10.93 -4.94 -16.56
CA TRP A 353 -11.87 -5.11 -15.46
C TRP A 353 -11.53 -4.27 -14.23
N THR A 354 -10.24 -4.11 -13.91
CA THR A 354 -9.80 -3.20 -12.85
C THR A 354 -10.18 -1.75 -13.14
N LEU A 355 -10.01 -1.28 -14.37
CA LEU A 355 -10.39 0.08 -14.75
C LEU A 355 -11.92 0.29 -14.73
N ILE A 356 -12.69 -0.68 -15.25
CA ILE A 356 -14.16 -0.61 -15.22
C ILE A 356 -14.65 -0.55 -13.77
N SER A 357 -14.18 -1.46 -12.91
CA SER A 357 -14.59 -1.50 -11.51
C SER A 357 -14.17 -0.23 -10.76
N ALA A 358 -12.96 0.27 -11.01
CA ALA A 358 -12.47 1.50 -10.38
C ALA A 358 -13.29 2.74 -10.78
N VAL A 359 -13.60 2.91 -12.08
CA VAL A 359 -14.38 4.06 -12.56
C VAL A 359 -15.81 4.01 -11.97
N ILE A 360 -16.46 2.85 -12.02
CA ILE A 360 -17.81 2.69 -11.45
C ILE A 360 -17.75 2.90 -9.93
N GLY A 361 -16.79 2.29 -9.24
CA GLY A 361 -16.63 2.42 -7.80
C GLY A 361 -16.42 3.86 -7.36
N ILE A 362 -15.48 4.58 -7.98
CA ILE A 362 -15.21 6.00 -7.66
C ILE A 362 -16.45 6.86 -7.92
N ALA A 363 -17.16 6.67 -9.05
CA ALA A 363 -18.37 7.41 -9.34
C ALA A 363 -19.46 7.19 -8.27
N LEU A 364 -19.67 5.95 -7.85
CA LEU A 364 -20.62 5.62 -6.79
C LEU A 364 -20.17 6.16 -5.42
N MET A 365 -18.87 6.12 -5.10
CA MET A 365 -18.33 6.70 -3.86
C MET A 365 -18.57 8.21 -3.81
N VAL A 366 -18.30 8.94 -4.91
CA VAL A 366 -18.55 10.38 -4.99
C VAL A 366 -20.04 10.66 -4.84
N LEU A 367 -20.90 9.90 -5.52
CA LEU A 367 -22.36 10.05 -5.43
C LEU A 367 -22.88 9.82 -3.99
N ALA A 368 -22.35 8.82 -3.28
CA ALA A 368 -22.70 8.57 -1.89
C ALA A 368 -22.17 9.68 -0.96
N ALA A 369 -20.91 10.09 -1.17
CA ALA A 369 -20.27 11.12 -0.36
C ALA A 369 -20.98 12.48 -0.46
N THR A 370 -21.37 12.92 -1.69
CA THR A 370 -22.11 14.18 -1.90
C THR A 370 -23.50 14.19 -1.24
N ARG A 371 -24.02 13.00 -0.88
CA ARG A 371 -25.25 12.85 -0.10
C ARG A 371 -24.99 12.72 1.41
N GLY A 372 -23.74 12.85 1.87
CA GLY A 372 -23.36 12.64 3.28
C GLY A 372 -23.48 11.19 3.76
N TRP A 373 -23.55 10.20 2.84
CA TRP A 373 -23.80 8.80 3.17
C TRP A 373 -22.50 7.99 3.22
N ALA A 374 -21.87 7.92 4.39
CA ALA A 374 -20.59 7.21 4.59
C ALA A 374 -20.68 5.70 4.28
N ASP A 375 -21.74 5.03 4.75
CA ASP A 375 -21.93 3.60 4.45
C ASP A 375 -22.10 3.34 2.96
N GLY A 376 -22.63 4.31 2.21
CA GLY A 376 -22.72 4.26 0.76
C GLY A 376 -21.35 4.25 0.08
N ILE A 377 -20.33 4.90 0.67
CA ILE A 377 -18.96 4.85 0.17
C ILE A 377 -18.39 3.44 0.35
N ALA A 378 -18.60 2.81 1.52
CA ALA A 378 -18.18 1.43 1.76
C ALA A 378 -18.92 0.43 0.86
N LEU A 379 -20.24 0.65 0.63
CA LEU A 379 -21.03 -0.13 -0.31
C LEU A 379 -20.50 0.00 -1.75
N ALA A 380 -20.17 1.21 -2.19
CA ALA A 380 -19.62 1.44 -3.51
C ALA A 380 -18.27 0.72 -3.69
N MET A 381 -17.44 0.66 -2.64
CA MET A 381 -16.21 -0.12 -2.64
C MET A 381 -16.50 -1.62 -2.77
N ALA A 382 -17.43 -2.15 -1.98
CA ALA A 382 -17.79 -3.57 -2.06
C ALA A 382 -18.37 -3.96 -3.43
N LEU A 383 -19.22 -3.10 -4.03
CA LEU A 383 -19.74 -3.29 -5.38
C LEU A 383 -18.64 -3.27 -6.45
N SER A 384 -17.68 -2.37 -6.33
CA SER A 384 -16.54 -2.31 -7.24
C SER A 384 -15.70 -3.60 -7.19
N GLU A 385 -15.38 -4.09 -6.01
CA GLU A 385 -14.65 -5.36 -5.85
C GLU A 385 -15.49 -6.56 -6.34
N ALA A 386 -16.79 -6.53 -6.15
CA ALA A 386 -17.70 -7.54 -6.70
C ALA A 386 -17.70 -7.54 -8.24
N ILE A 387 -17.73 -6.35 -8.87
CA ILE A 387 -17.64 -6.20 -10.34
C ILE A 387 -16.34 -6.79 -10.85
N LEU A 388 -15.20 -6.46 -10.22
CA LEU A 388 -13.90 -7.02 -10.58
C LEU A 388 -13.91 -8.55 -10.47
N PHE A 389 -14.36 -9.09 -9.33
CA PHE A 389 -14.43 -10.52 -9.10
C PHE A 389 -15.29 -11.24 -10.14
N LEU A 390 -16.53 -10.75 -10.36
CA LEU A 390 -17.45 -11.35 -11.33
C LEU A 390 -16.93 -11.28 -12.77
N GLY A 391 -16.28 -10.18 -13.14
CA GLY A 391 -15.66 -10.01 -14.46
C GLY A 391 -14.51 -11.00 -14.72
N LEU A 392 -13.76 -11.36 -13.66
CA LEU A 392 -12.63 -12.31 -13.78
C LEU A 392 -13.02 -13.76 -13.50
N LEU A 393 -14.19 -14.02 -12.89
CA LEU A 393 -14.64 -15.35 -12.48
C LEU A 393 -14.75 -16.31 -13.66
N MET A 394 -15.52 -15.95 -14.67
CA MET A 394 -15.76 -16.83 -15.84
C MET A 394 -14.47 -17.12 -16.63
N PRO A 395 -13.64 -16.11 -16.98
CA PRO A 395 -12.34 -16.36 -17.61
C PRO A 395 -11.42 -17.26 -16.75
N GLY A 396 -11.39 -17.03 -15.44
CA GLY A 396 -10.59 -17.85 -14.51
C GLY A 396 -11.06 -19.28 -14.40
N LEU A 397 -12.36 -19.52 -14.29
CA LEU A 397 -12.95 -20.87 -14.26
C LEU A 397 -12.71 -21.65 -15.58
N ARG A 398 -12.72 -20.96 -16.73
CA ARG A 398 -12.36 -21.59 -18.01
C ARG A 398 -10.91 -22.07 -18.03
N LEU A 399 -9.99 -21.30 -17.46
CA LEU A 399 -8.59 -21.73 -17.34
C LEU A 399 -8.41 -22.89 -16.35
N LEU A 400 -9.11 -22.84 -15.21
CA LEU A 400 -9.09 -23.92 -14.22
C LEU A 400 -9.59 -25.26 -14.78
N ARG A 401 -10.56 -25.24 -15.70
CA ARG A 401 -11.07 -26.48 -16.36
C ARG A 401 -10.07 -27.07 -17.37
N LYS A 402 -9.15 -26.24 -17.88
CA LYS A 402 -8.13 -26.66 -18.83
C LYS A 402 -6.80 -27.09 -18.17
N ALA A 403 -6.61 -26.72 -16.89
CA ALA A 403 -5.47 -27.14 -16.07
C ALA A 403 -5.70 -28.51 -15.43
#